data_870ec783ce3832c3021ae514ad62707e
#
_entry.id   870ec783ce3832c3021ae514ad62707e
#
_cell.length_a   1.000
_cell.length_b   1.000
_cell.length_c   1.000
_cell.angle_alpha   90.00
_cell.angle_beta   90.00
_cell.angle_gamma   90.00
#
_symmetry.space_group_name_H-M   'P 1'
#
loop_
_entity.id
_entity.type
_entity.pdbx_description
1 polymer ?
#
loop_
_entity_poly.entity_id
_entity_poly.type
_entity_poly.pdbx_seq_one_letter_code
_entity_poly.pdbx_strand_id
1 'polypeptide(L)'
;PIDRASASAAITSGVAPYYNNIAGQQWLNRETLRPVGCVDDAKYSGINTNETASPNKLSTSTIGDELKVCTGGKAIEYAIAPFRDAAVLSAGHAANGAFWIDDASGNWCSSRFYFNALPSWAQAYNRLNAPAAKIGQTTWEPYSILASNFSYFMQTGPQNPFKHKFTGPQRYQQFKTSGLVNAEVTNM
;
A
#
# COMPACT_ATOMS: atom_id res chain seq x y z
N PRO A 1 8.26 -18.26 1.00
CA PRO A 1 8.51 -16.89 0.60
C PRO A 1 7.68 -15.96 1.49
N ILE A 2 8.28 -14.89 1.92
CA ILE A 2 7.61 -13.87 2.72
C ILE A 2 6.81 -13.01 1.73
N ASP A 3 5.53 -12.89 1.94
CA ASP A 3 4.72 -11.95 1.17
C ASP A 3 4.70 -10.56 1.84
N ARG A 4 4.17 -9.55 1.11
CA ARG A 4 4.14 -8.17 1.58
C ARG A 4 3.39 -8.00 2.89
N ALA A 5 2.23 -8.63 3.05
CA ALA A 5 1.40 -8.45 4.24
C ALA A 5 2.07 -9.03 5.49
N SER A 6 2.53 -10.29 5.42
CA SER A 6 3.24 -10.91 6.55
C SER A 6 4.54 -10.19 6.89
N ALA A 7 5.26 -9.68 5.88
CA ALA A 7 6.45 -8.88 6.10
C ALA A 7 6.15 -7.54 6.78
N SER A 8 5.15 -6.79 6.29
CA SER A 8 4.73 -5.52 6.90
C SER A 8 4.31 -5.72 8.35
N ALA A 9 3.46 -6.71 8.62
CA ALA A 9 3.02 -7.01 9.98
C ALA A 9 4.19 -7.42 10.89
N ALA A 10 5.12 -8.24 10.41
CA ALA A 10 6.26 -8.68 11.21
C ALA A 10 7.23 -7.54 11.52
N ILE A 11 7.49 -6.65 10.55
CA ILE A 11 8.38 -5.48 10.75
C ILE A 11 7.77 -4.51 11.77
N THR A 12 6.48 -4.23 11.65
CA THR A 12 5.83 -3.19 12.48
C THR A 12 5.46 -3.69 13.87
N SER A 13 5.16 -4.98 14.04
CA SER A 13 4.85 -5.58 15.34
C SER A 13 6.06 -6.20 16.05
N GLY A 14 7.18 -6.43 15.34
CA GLY A 14 8.36 -7.08 15.88
C GLY A 14 8.22 -8.59 16.12
N VAL A 15 7.12 -9.22 15.66
CA VAL A 15 6.84 -10.64 15.92
C VAL A 15 6.47 -11.41 14.65
N ALA A 16 6.67 -12.71 14.70
CA ALA A 16 6.36 -13.60 13.58
C ALA A 16 4.84 -13.74 13.33
N PRO A 17 4.43 -14.17 12.13
CA PRO A 17 3.02 -14.38 11.76
C PRO A 17 2.22 -15.24 12.72
N TYR A 18 2.85 -16.19 13.37
CA TYR A 18 2.22 -17.03 14.39
C TYR A 18 1.63 -16.23 15.56
N TYR A 19 2.30 -15.13 15.94
CA TYR A 19 1.88 -14.26 17.04
C TYR A 19 0.99 -13.10 16.57
N ASN A 20 1.30 -12.50 15.40
CA ASN A 20 0.55 -11.37 14.90
C ASN A 20 -0.67 -11.75 14.04
N ASN A 21 -0.87 -13.05 13.78
CA ASN A 21 -2.00 -13.61 13.03
C ASN A 21 -2.09 -13.23 11.54
N ILE A 22 -1.03 -12.63 10.96
CA ILE A 22 -0.99 -12.25 9.54
C ILE A 22 -0.08 -13.22 8.79
N ALA A 23 -0.64 -14.34 8.33
CA ALA A 23 0.11 -15.37 7.62
C ALA A 23 0.42 -15.01 6.15
N GLY A 24 -0.34 -14.10 5.54
CA GLY A 24 -0.20 -13.70 4.15
C GLY A 24 -1.20 -12.62 3.75
N GLN A 25 -1.20 -12.24 2.47
CA GLN A 25 -2.15 -11.24 1.94
C GLN A 25 -3.60 -11.71 2.01
N GLN A 26 -3.82 -13.00 1.82
CA GLN A 26 -5.13 -13.63 1.94
C GLN A 26 -5.00 -15.09 2.35
N TRP A 27 -6.03 -15.62 2.94
CA TRP A 27 -6.15 -17.04 3.28
C TRP A 27 -7.59 -17.54 3.12
N LEU A 28 -7.77 -18.85 3.13
CA LEU A 28 -9.09 -19.45 3.08
C LEU A 28 -9.73 -19.37 4.48
N ASN A 29 -10.88 -18.74 4.58
CA ASN A 29 -11.70 -18.81 5.79
C ASN A 29 -12.31 -20.21 5.87
N ARG A 30 -12.04 -20.92 6.97
CA ARG A 30 -12.44 -22.31 7.14
C ARG A 30 -13.95 -22.52 7.32
N GLU A 31 -14.65 -21.50 7.81
CA GLU A 31 -16.10 -21.56 8.03
C GLU A 31 -16.87 -21.28 6.73
N THR A 32 -16.45 -20.28 5.98
CA THR A 32 -17.15 -19.84 4.77
C THR A 32 -16.60 -20.48 3.50
N LEU A 33 -15.43 -21.13 3.57
CA LEU A 33 -14.66 -21.68 2.45
C LEU A 33 -14.39 -20.64 1.34
N ARG A 34 -14.26 -19.36 1.73
CA ARG A 34 -13.99 -18.27 0.81
C ARG A 34 -12.64 -17.61 1.15
N PRO A 35 -11.93 -17.10 0.14
CA PRO A 35 -10.74 -16.28 0.38
C PRO A 35 -11.13 -15.03 1.17
N VAL A 36 -10.31 -14.67 2.14
CA VAL A 36 -10.43 -13.43 2.90
C VAL A 36 -9.08 -12.74 2.96
N GLY A 37 -9.04 -11.44 2.66
CA GLY A 37 -7.83 -10.64 2.75
C GLY A 37 -7.44 -10.32 4.19
N CYS A 38 -6.14 -10.15 4.42
CA CYS A 38 -5.56 -9.93 5.74
C CYS A 38 -6.10 -8.66 6.44
N VAL A 39 -6.56 -7.66 5.68
CA VAL A 39 -7.13 -6.42 6.21
C VAL A 39 -8.59 -6.22 5.82
N ASP A 40 -9.23 -7.20 5.18
CA ASP A 40 -10.65 -7.12 4.82
C ASP A 40 -11.51 -7.06 6.08
N ASP A 41 -12.39 -6.06 6.16
CA ASP A 41 -13.33 -5.90 7.26
C ASP A 41 -14.59 -5.18 6.78
N ALA A 42 -15.68 -5.92 6.60
CA ALA A 42 -16.95 -5.40 6.09
C ALA A 42 -17.58 -4.31 6.97
N LYS A 43 -17.13 -4.19 8.24
CA LYS A 43 -17.59 -3.15 9.17
C LYS A 43 -17.09 -1.75 8.76
N TYR A 44 -15.95 -1.69 8.09
CA TYR A 44 -15.30 -0.42 7.75
C TYR A 44 -15.14 -0.27 6.24
N SER A 45 -16.08 0.44 5.64
CA SER A 45 -16.03 0.76 4.20
C SER A 45 -14.87 1.70 3.88
N GLY A 46 -14.41 1.65 2.64
CA GLY A 46 -13.38 2.55 2.14
C GLY A 46 -13.87 3.98 1.97
N ILE A 47 -12.91 4.89 1.88
CA ILE A 47 -13.08 6.29 1.51
C ILE A 47 -12.30 6.50 0.22
N ASN A 48 -12.95 6.90 -0.86
CA ASN A 48 -12.43 6.97 -2.23
C ASN A 48 -12.00 5.60 -2.80
N THR A 49 -12.55 4.52 -2.30
CA THR A 49 -12.35 3.16 -2.79
C THR A 49 -13.56 2.30 -2.44
N ASN A 50 -13.78 1.24 -3.20
CA ASN A 50 -14.78 0.21 -2.89
C ASN A 50 -14.26 -0.89 -1.95
N GLU A 51 -12.97 -0.85 -1.61
CA GLU A 51 -12.36 -1.82 -0.70
C GLU A 51 -12.75 -1.51 0.75
N THR A 52 -12.84 -2.56 1.55
CA THR A 52 -12.99 -2.43 3.01
C THR A 52 -11.63 -2.63 3.68
N ALA A 53 -11.37 -2.00 4.81
CA ALA A 53 -10.11 -2.23 5.50
C ALA A 53 -10.15 -1.86 6.99
N SER A 54 -9.54 -2.72 7.81
CA SER A 54 -9.15 -2.44 9.18
C SER A 54 -7.95 -3.29 9.62
N PRO A 55 -7.23 -2.93 10.68
CA PRO A 55 -6.18 -3.75 11.26
C PRO A 55 -6.72 -4.87 12.18
N ASN A 56 -8.01 -5.07 12.31
CA ASN A 56 -8.63 -5.94 13.33
C ASN A 56 -8.17 -7.41 13.30
N LYS A 57 -7.59 -7.88 12.19
CA LYS A 57 -7.01 -9.23 12.11
C LYS A 57 -5.57 -9.30 12.63
N LEU A 58 -4.90 -8.16 12.78
CA LEU A 58 -3.60 -8.07 13.44
C LEU A 58 -3.82 -8.22 14.95
N SER A 59 -3.28 -9.28 15.55
CA SER A 59 -3.52 -9.63 16.96
C SER A 59 -2.53 -9.00 17.93
N THR A 60 -1.58 -8.23 17.44
CA THR A 60 -0.54 -7.57 18.22
C THR A 60 -0.52 -6.08 17.96
N SER A 61 -0.01 -5.31 18.91
CA SER A 61 0.30 -3.89 18.70
C SER A 61 1.43 -3.70 17.69
N THR A 62 1.43 -2.54 17.06
CA THR A 62 2.54 -2.07 16.23
C THR A 62 3.43 -1.12 17.03
N ILE A 63 4.61 -0.82 16.49
CA ILE A 63 5.50 0.20 17.10
C ILE A 63 4.80 1.55 17.24
N GLY A 64 3.90 1.90 16.32
CA GLY A 64 3.10 3.10 16.41
C GLY A 64 2.05 3.04 17.53
N ASP A 65 1.37 1.92 17.67
CA ASP A 65 0.45 1.68 18.77
C ASP A 65 1.15 1.87 20.13
N GLU A 66 2.35 1.29 20.28
CA GLU A 66 3.17 1.44 21.50
C GLU A 66 3.62 2.89 21.72
N LEU A 67 3.99 3.59 20.66
CA LEU A 67 4.32 5.02 20.74
C LEU A 67 3.13 5.86 21.22
N LYS A 68 1.92 5.53 20.78
CA LYS A 68 0.70 6.16 21.29
C LYS A 68 0.50 5.91 22.78
N VAL A 69 0.71 4.69 23.23
CA VAL A 69 0.63 4.32 24.65
C VAL A 69 1.67 5.11 25.46
N CYS A 70 2.94 5.06 25.06
CA CYS A 70 4.04 5.73 25.76
C CYS A 70 3.87 7.26 25.84
N THR A 71 3.22 7.86 24.86
CA THR A 71 2.99 9.31 24.82
C THR A 71 1.63 9.75 25.39
N GLY A 72 0.86 8.82 25.93
CA GLY A 72 -0.50 9.11 26.41
C GLY A 72 -1.42 9.61 25.29
N GLY A 73 -1.30 9.05 24.09
CA GLY A 73 -2.08 9.41 22.91
C GLY A 73 -1.63 10.67 22.16
N LYS A 74 -0.55 11.32 22.58
CA LYS A 74 -0.08 12.59 21.99
C LYS A 74 0.71 12.41 20.70
N ALA A 75 1.30 11.25 20.45
CA ALA A 75 2.01 10.97 19.21
C ALA A 75 1.08 11.09 18.01
N ILE A 76 1.59 11.62 16.89
CA ILE A 76 0.89 11.68 15.62
C ILE A 76 1.53 10.65 14.70
N GLU A 77 0.72 9.74 14.15
CA GLU A 77 1.16 8.64 13.32
C GLU A 77 0.27 8.53 12.08
N TYR A 78 0.91 8.50 10.93
CA TYR A 78 0.27 8.20 9.65
C TYR A 78 1.08 7.13 8.92
N ALA A 79 0.40 6.14 8.34
CA ALA A 79 1.02 5.18 7.45
C ALA A 79 0.63 5.48 5.99
N ILE A 80 1.62 5.62 5.13
CA ILE A 80 1.45 5.89 3.71
C ILE A 80 2.18 4.81 2.94
N ALA A 81 1.46 4.03 2.13
CA ALA A 81 2.04 2.97 1.32
C ALA A 81 1.28 2.80 0.01
N PRO A 82 1.90 2.26 -1.06
CA PRO A 82 1.20 2.03 -2.31
C PRO A 82 0.06 1.02 -2.20
N PHE A 83 0.19 0.06 -1.27
CA PHE A 83 -0.72 -1.07 -1.13
C PHE A 83 -1.50 -1.00 0.19
N ARG A 84 -2.77 -1.39 0.12
CA ARG A 84 -3.72 -1.37 1.23
C ARG A 84 -3.22 -2.14 2.46
N ASP A 85 -2.80 -3.38 2.25
CA ASP A 85 -2.29 -4.24 3.32
C ASP A 85 -1.06 -3.64 4.01
N ALA A 86 -0.10 -3.13 3.24
CA ALA A 86 1.08 -2.49 3.79
C ALA A 86 0.72 -1.23 4.61
N ALA A 87 -0.15 -0.36 4.10
CA ALA A 87 -0.58 0.84 4.79
C ALA A 87 -1.30 0.52 6.12
N VAL A 88 -2.28 -0.38 6.07
CA VAL A 88 -3.13 -0.72 7.23
C VAL A 88 -2.34 -1.47 8.31
N LEU A 89 -1.50 -2.45 7.91
CA LEU A 89 -0.69 -3.22 8.84
C LEU A 89 0.47 -2.40 9.44
N SER A 90 0.93 -1.37 8.73
CA SER A 90 1.92 -0.44 9.29
C SER A 90 1.30 0.58 10.22
N ALA A 91 0.08 1.03 9.94
CA ALA A 91 -0.65 1.96 10.80
C ALA A 91 -1.05 1.32 12.14
N GLY A 92 -1.40 0.04 12.14
CA GLY A 92 -1.92 -0.60 13.35
C GLY A 92 -3.28 -0.06 13.78
N HIS A 93 -3.57 -0.16 15.09
CA HIS A 93 -4.88 0.10 15.66
C HIS A 93 -5.09 1.54 16.10
N ALA A 94 -4.01 2.24 16.50
CA ALA A 94 -4.07 3.55 17.15
C ALA A 94 -3.59 4.71 16.27
N ALA A 95 -3.16 4.45 15.03
CA ALA A 95 -2.70 5.49 14.12
C ALA A 95 -3.77 6.54 13.82
N ASN A 96 -3.33 7.76 13.52
CA ASN A 96 -4.19 8.84 13.07
C ASN A 96 -4.75 8.59 11.66
N GLY A 97 -4.07 7.74 10.86
CA GLY A 97 -4.55 7.37 9.55
C GLY A 97 -3.65 6.44 8.77
N ALA A 98 -4.25 5.77 7.78
CA ALA A 98 -3.57 4.97 6.79
C ALA A 98 -4.03 5.37 5.40
N PHE A 99 -3.09 5.50 4.45
CA PHE A 99 -3.37 5.88 3.08
C PHE A 99 -2.73 4.92 2.10
N TRP A 100 -3.46 4.57 1.05
CA TRP A 100 -2.96 3.74 -0.06
C TRP A 100 -3.53 4.21 -1.38
N ILE A 101 -2.98 3.70 -2.49
CA ILE A 101 -3.46 4.02 -3.84
C ILE A 101 -4.51 3.01 -4.24
N ASP A 102 -5.71 3.47 -4.57
CA ASP A 102 -6.80 2.64 -5.07
C ASP A 102 -6.49 2.09 -6.48
N ASP A 103 -6.71 0.79 -6.68
CA ASP A 103 -6.40 0.12 -7.95
C ASP A 103 -7.34 0.51 -9.09
N ALA A 104 -8.54 0.98 -8.77
CA ALA A 104 -9.52 1.36 -9.78
C ALA A 104 -9.36 2.81 -10.24
N SER A 105 -9.16 3.74 -9.30
CA SER A 105 -9.12 5.18 -9.58
C SER A 105 -7.71 5.76 -9.67
N GLY A 106 -6.71 5.10 -9.06
CA GLY A 106 -5.35 5.63 -8.94
C GLY A 106 -5.24 6.83 -7.98
N ASN A 107 -6.25 7.07 -7.18
CA ASN A 107 -6.24 8.12 -6.18
C ASN A 107 -5.83 7.57 -4.81
N TRP A 108 -5.34 8.43 -3.95
CA TRP A 108 -5.14 8.11 -2.56
C TRP A 108 -6.49 7.91 -1.87
N CYS A 109 -6.59 6.85 -1.13
CA CYS A 109 -7.79 6.42 -0.42
C CYS A 109 -7.45 5.98 1.01
N SER A 110 -8.49 5.73 1.81
CA SER A 110 -8.37 5.31 3.20
C SER A 110 -9.56 4.45 3.61
N SER A 111 -9.72 4.19 4.90
CA SER A 111 -10.81 3.45 5.50
C SER A 111 -11.55 4.28 6.55
N ARG A 112 -12.83 3.98 6.71
CA ARG A 112 -13.65 4.50 7.82
C ARG A 112 -13.25 3.98 9.20
N PHE A 113 -12.29 3.10 9.26
CA PHE A 113 -11.63 2.74 10.53
C PHE A 113 -10.86 3.94 11.08
N TYR A 114 -10.17 4.70 10.22
CA TYR A 114 -9.31 5.82 10.62
C TYR A 114 -10.03 7.18 10.54
N PHE A 115 -10.91 7.38 9.56
CA PHE A 115 -11.53 8.67 9.27
C PHE A 115 -13.03 8.54 9.00
N ASN A 116 -13.80 9.56 9.35
CA ASN A 116 -15.17 9.69 8.86
C ASN A 116 -15.23 10.16 7.40
N ALA A 117 -14.28 11.01 7.02
CA ALA A 117 -14.08 11.49 5.64
C ALA A 117 -12.58 11.71 5.42
N LEU A 118 -12.13 11.65 4.16
CA LEU A 118 -10.73 11.90 3.83
C LEU A 118 -10.34 13.32 4.29
N PRO A 119 -9.20 13.51 4.97
CA PRO A 119 -8.73 14.84 5.39
C PRO A 119 -8.65 15.82 4.21
N SER A 120 -8.91 17.11 4.48
CA SER A 120 -8.96 18.13 3.43
C SER A 120 -7.64 18.25 2.64
N TRP A 121 -6.52 18.07 3.30
CA TRP A 121 -5.21 18.08 2.64
C TRP A 121 -5.04 16.89 1.69
N ALA A 122 -5.52 15.70 2.05
CA ALA A 122 -5.47 14.52 1.19
C ALA A 122 -6.45 14.63 0.01
N GLN A 123 -7.62 15.25 0.23
CA GLN A 123 -8.54 15.59 -0.86
C GLN A 123 -7.91 16.59 -1.83
N ALA A 124 -7.24 17.63 -1.31
CA ALA A 124 -6.52 18.61 -2.13
C ALA A 124 -5.39 17.96 -2.92
N TYR A 125 -4.63 17.06 -2.30
CA TYR A 125 -3.60 16.31 -2.98
C TYR A 125 -4.16 15.47 -4.14
N ASN A 126 -5.22 14.70 -3.91
CA ASN A 126 -5.90 13.94 -4.96
C ASN A 126 -6.36 14.81 -6.13
N ARG A 127 -6.85 16.02 -5.85
CA ARG A 127 -7.31 16.94 -6.90
C ARG A 127 -6.18 17.50 -7.75
N LEU A 128 -5.03 17.78 -7.12
CA LEU A 128 -3.94 18.51 -7.76
C LEU A 128 -2.79 17.62 -8.25
N ASN A 129 -2.52 16.52 -7.55
CA ASN A 129 -1.31 15.74 -7.70
C ASN A 129 -1.54 14.22 -7.74
N ALA A 130 -2.77 13.76 -7.91
CA ALA A 130 -3.07 12.33 -7.86
C ALA A 130 -2.18 11.52 -8.81
N PRO A 131 -1.76 10.30 -8.40
CA PRO A 131 -1.09 9.37 -9.30
C PRO A 131 -1.84 9.17 -10.61
N ALA A 132 -3.17 9.15 -10.56
CA ALA A 132 -4.05 9.04 -11.72
C ALA A 132 -3.76 10.08 -12.82
N ALA A 133 -3.45 11.32 -12.44
CA ALA A 133 -3.16 12.39 -13.40
C ALA A 133 -1.76 12.26 -14.02
N LYS A 134 -0.81 11.69 -13.29
CA LYS A 134 0.60 11.59 -13.69
C LYS A 134 0.90 10.33 -14.49
N ILE A 135 0.28 9.21 -14.16
CA ILE A 135 0.59 7.87 -14.70
C ILE A 135 0.48 7.82 -16.23
N GLY A 136 -0.54 8.47 -16.81
CA GLY A 136 -0.73 8.50 -18.27
C GLY A 136 0.39 9.19 -19.06
N GLN A 137 1.16 10.07 -18.39
CA GLN A 137 2.26 10.83 -18.98
C GLN A 137 3.63 10.25 -18.60
N THR A 138 3.66 9.30 -17.67
CA THR A 138 4.90 8.76 -17.10
C THR A 138 5.33 7.52 -17.87
N THR A 139 6.62 7.46 -18.18
CA THR A 139 7.29 6.29 -18.71
C THR A 139 8.34 5.83 -17.72
N TRP A 140 8.33 4.57 -17.37
CA TRP A 140 9.38 3.97 -16.56
C TRP A 140 10.51 3.51 -17.47
N GLU A 141 11.63 4.17 -17.38
CA GLU A 141 12.83 3.91 -18.16
C GLU A 141 14.09 4.12 -17.29
N PRO A 142 15.24 3.57 -17.65
CA PRO A 142 16.48 3.81 -16.95
C PRO A 142 16.84 5.29 -16.92
N TYR A 143 17.35 5.77 -15.78
CA TYR A 143 17.80 7.14 -15.62
C TYR A 143 18.90 7.55 -16.60
N SER A 144 19.78 6.60 -16.96
CA SER A 144 20.89 6.81 -17.88
C SER A 144 20.77 5.89 -19.09
N ILE A 145 21.04 6.44 -20.29
CA ILE A 145 21.12 5.65 -21.51
C ILE A 145 22.20 4.56 -21.43
N LEU A 146 23.25 4.78 -20.66
CA LEU A 146 24.28 3.77 -20.42
C LEU A 146 23.73 2.57 -19.64
N ALA A 147 22.82 2.80 -18.70
CA ALA A 147 22.15 1.73 -17.97
C ALA A 147 21.16 0.96 -18.86
N SER A 148 20.61 1.57 -19.89
CA SER A 148 19.68 0.92 -20.80
C SER A 148 20.35 -0.14 -21.71
N ASN A 149 21.66 -0.10 -21.84
CA ASN A 149 22.44 -1.02 -22.66
C ASN A 149 22.91 -2.28 -21.91
N PHE A 150 22.53 -2.45 -20.65
CA PHE A 150 22.90 -3.64 -19.89
C PHE A 150 22.10 -4.86 -20.35
N SER A 151 22.79 -5.75 -21.07
CA SER A 151 22.27 -7.06 -21.50
C SER A 151 22.40 -8.16 -20.43
N TYR A 152 22.76 -7.80 -19.21
CA TYR A 152 23.18 -8.74 -18.16
C TYR A 152 22.15 -9.78 -17.72
N PHE A 153 20.89 -9.50 -17.87
CA PHE A 153 19.84 -10.35 -17.34
C PHE A 153 18.83 -10.79 -18.38
N MET A 154 19.08 -10.43 -19.62
CA MET A 154 18.14 -10.67 -20.70
C MET A 154 18.76 -11.61 -21.74
N GLN A 155 17.93 -12.40 -22.38
CA GLN A 155 18.33 -13.42 -23.34
C GLN A 155 19.19 -12.87 -24.48
N THR A 156 20.00 -13.73 -25.08
CA THR A 156 20.88 -13.44 -26.23
C THR A 156 20.09 -12.92 -27.45
N GLY A 157 20.33 -11.67 -27.85
CA GLY A 157 19.76 -11.02 -29.02
C GLY A 157 19.74 -9.50 -28.92
N PRO A 158 19.50 -8.77 -30.03
CA PRO A 158 19.32 -7.34 -30.00
C PRO A 158 18.07 -6.99 -29.15
N GLN A 159 18.28 -6.26 -28.08
CA GLN A 159 17.21 -5.94 -27.13
C GLN A 159 16.84 -4.49 -27.21
N ASN A 160 15.54 -4.22 -27.17
CA ASN A 160 15.06 -2.87 -26.99
C ASN A 160 15.41 -2.40 -25.57
N PRO A 161 15.81 -1.15 -25.39
CA PRO A 161 15.99 -0.56 -24.07
C PRO A 161 14.73 -0.76 -23.24
N PHE A 162 14.90 -1.00 -21.91
CA PHE A 162 13.77 -1.09 -21.01
C PHE A 162 12.97 0.21 -21.07
N LYS A 163 11.71 0.10 -21.46
CA LYS A 163 10.78 1.23 -21.53
C LYS A 163 9.36 0.73 -21.29
N HIS A 164 8.78 1.11 -20.17
CA HIS A 164 7.44 0.67 -19.80
C HIS A 164 6.49 1.86 -19.62
N LYS A 165 5.37 1.84 -20.34
CA LYS A 165 4.25 2.78 -20.16
C LYS A 165 3.13 2.08 -19.41
N PHE A 166 2.54 2.78 -18.45
CA PHE A 166 1.42 2.27 -17.68
C PHE A 166 0.11 2.49 -18.44
N THR A 167 -0.40 1.44 -19.08
CA THR A 167 -1.59 1.50 -19.92
C THR A 167 -2.58 0.38 -19.58
N GLY A 168 -3.82 0.50 -20.04
CA GLY A 168 -4.85 -0.51 -19.83
C GLY A 168 -5.48 -0.49 -18.44
N PRO A 169 -6.33 -1.48 -18.13
CA PRO A 169 -7.13 -1.50 -16.91
C PRO A 169 -6.32 -1.69 -15.62
N GLN A 170 -5.13 -2.32 -15.72
CA GLN A 170 -4.24 -2.59 -14.59
C GLN A 170 -3.13 -1.55 -14.43
N ARG A 171 -3.20 -0.40 -15.11
CA ARG A 171 -2.14 0.62 -15.11
C ARG A 171 -1.72 1.09 -13.71
N TYR A 172 -2.67 1.25 -12.81
CA TYR A 172 -2.38 1.69 -11.43
C TYR A 172 -1.67 0.61 -10.62
N GLN A 173 -2.09 -0.63 -10.77
CA GLN A 173 -1.44 -1.77 -10.14
C GLN A 173 -0.01 -1.95 -10.65
N GLN A 174 0.22 -1.82 -11.97
CA GLN A 174 1.56 -1.83 -12.56
C GLN A 174 2.43 -0.68 -12.02
N PHE A 175 1.86 0.53 -11.90
CA PHE A 175 2.56 1.68 -11.32
C PHE A 175 2.97 1.41 -9.87
N LYS A 176 2.09 0.86 -9.04
CA LYS A 176 2.36 0.51 -7.64
C LYS A 176 3.51 -0.48 -7.48
N THR A 177 3.77 -1.32 -8.47
CA THR A 177 4.90 -2.28 -8.47
C THR A 177 6.18 -1.72 -9.07
N SER A 178 6.14 -0.51 -9.65
CA SER A 178 7.31 0.14 -10.23
C SER A 178 8.11 0.92 -9.19
N GLY A 179 9.40 1.16 -9.46
CA GLY A 179 10.23 2.01 -8.61
C GLY A 179 9.77 3.49 -8.55
N LEU A 180 8.95 3.93 -9.50
CA LEU A 180 8.45 5.30 -9.57
C LEU A 180 7.43 5.63 -8.47
N VAL A 181 6.76 4.63 -7.92
CA VAL A 181 5.80 4.83 -6.83
C VAL A 181 6.44 5.40 -5.56
N ASN A 182 7.73 5.15 -5.35
CA ASN A 182 8.44 5.66 -4.17
C ASN A 182 8.43 7.19 -4.11
N ALA A 183 8.60 7.87 -5.25
CA ALA A 183 8.48 9.33 -5.29
C ALA A 183 7.06 9.80 -4.94
N GLU A 184 6.04 9.08 -5.36
CA GLU A 184 4.65 9.41 -5.05
C GLU A 184 4.33 9.24 -3.56
N VAL A 185 4.82 8.17 -2.94
CA VAL A 185 4.68 7.94 -1.49
C VAL A 185 5.40 9.03 -0.68
N THR A 186 6.58 9.45 -1.14
CA THR A 186 7.34 10.51 -0.45
C THR A 186 6.68 11.89 -0.56
N ASN A 187 5.94 12.14 -1.62
CA ASN A 187 5.28 13.41 -1.86
C ASN A 187 3.89 13.53 -1.20
N MET A 188 3.27 12.40 -0.84
CA MET A 188 2.00 12.35 -0.13
C MET A 188 2.17 12.73 1.35
#